data_6f2d90cdc58417aa1e0858595327c1dc
#
_entry.id   6f2d90cdc58417aa1e0858595327c1dc
#
_cell.length_a   1.000
_cell.length_b   1.000
_cell.length_c   1.000
_cell.angle_alpha   90.00
_cell.angle_beta   90.00
_cell.angle_gamma   90.00
#
_symmetry.space_group_name_H-M   'P 1'
#
loop_
_entity.id
_entity.type
_entity.pdbx_description
1 polymer ?
#
loop_
_entity_poly.entity_id
_entity_poly.type
_entity_poly.pdbx_seq_one_letter_code
_entity_poly.pdbx_strand_id
1 'polypeptide(L)'
;TTVRSKQEILEDFKANEVNLVSCLEMIVPNSPSRYFGLVNIEKDEPENLTAVIWNWGALYKKLVETVQNGAWDSAGSDGVALNYWWGMSAGVVDFICSPKVPVKTRQLVEFMQHQIMEGGFSPFSGELYSQDGIVQSDDNRSLTPEEIINMRWLADNVNGSLPHWNKLNEDAKAVVEVQGVDNIEE
;
A
#
# COMPACT_ATOMS: atom_id res chain seq x y z
N THR A 1 15.67 12.46 -6.35
CA THR A 1 14.31 12.64 -6.84
C THR A 1 14.09 14.09 -7.19
N THR A 2 13.88 14.39 -8.46
CA THR A 2 13.42 15.70 -8.88
C THR A 2 12.02 15.91 -8.32
N VAL A 3 11.85 16.91 -7.46
CA VAL A 3 10.53 17.31 -6.99
C VAL A 3 9.85 18.02 -8.16
N ARG A 4 9.09 17.26 -8.93
CA ARG A 4 8.22 17.83 -9.97
C ARG A 4 6.95 18.33 -9.32
N SER A 5 6.41 19.43 -9.82
CA SER A 5 5.09 19.88 -9.40
C SER A 5 4.03 18.85 -9.84
N LYS A 6 2.93 18.77 -9.10
CA LYS A 6 1.81 17.87 -9.41
C LYS A 6 1.25 18.11 -10.84
N GLN A 7 1.24 19.38 -11.26
CA GLN A 7 0.75 19.75 -12.59
C GLN A 7 1.66 19.24 -13.69
N GLU A 8 2.99 19.35 -13.55
CA GLU A 8 3.97 18.82 -14.50
C GLU A 8 3.86 17.28 -14.61
N ILE A 9 3.63 16.58 -13.50
CA ILE A 9 3.45 15.13 -13.49
C ILE A 9 2.17 14.74 -14.25
N LEU A 10 1.07 15.44 -14.03
CA LEU A 10 -0.19 15.18 -14.71
C LEU A 10 -0.13 15.46 -16.22
N GLU A 11 0.57 16.52 -16.62
CA GLU A 11 0.82 16.86 -18.02
C GLU A 11 1.67 15.77 -18.71
N ASP A 12 2.70 15.27 -18.01
CA ASP A 12 3.54 14.17 -18.48
C ASP A 12 2.75 12.87 -18.64
N PHE A 13 1.89 12.54 -17.68
CA PHE A 13 1.01 11.39 -17.78
C PHE A 13 0.02 11.48 -18.96
N LYS A 14 -0.58 12.65 -19.17
CA LYS A 14 -1.47 12.90 -20.31
C LYS A 14 -0.73 12.79 -21.64
N ALA A 15 0.49 13.31 -21.71
CA ALA A 15 1.33 13.22 -22.91
C ALA A 15 1.74 11.78 -23.26
N ASN A 16 1.80 10.90 -22.25
CA ASN A 16 2.09 9.46 -22.40
C ASN A 16 0.84 8.57 -22.42
N GLU A 17 -0.34 9.13 -22.63
CA GLU A 17 -1.63 8.42 -22.71
C GLU A 17 -1.97 7.61 -21.45
N VAL A 18 -1.47 8.05 -20.28
CA VAL A 18 -1.81 7.44 -18.99
C VAL A 18 -3.18 7.95 -18.54
N ASN A 19 -4.13 7.05 -18.40
CA ASN A 19 -5.51 7.37 -18.04
C ASN A 19 -5.81 7.16 -16.55
N LEU A 20 -5.09 6.25 -15.89
CA LEU A 20 -5.29 5.89 -14.49
C LEU A 20 -4.01 6.10 -13.69
N VAL A 21 -4.12 6.80 -12.58
CA VAL A 21 -3.00 7.09 -11.68
C VAL A 21 -3.37 6.66 -10.26
N SER A 22 -2.51 5.89 -9.63
CA SER A 22 -2.62 5.58 -8.21
C SER A 22 -1.78 6.57 -7.41
N CYS A 23 -2.42 7.37 -6.58
CA CYS A 23 -1.79 8.36 -5.71
C CYS A 23 -2.06 8.02 -4.26
N LEU A 24 -0.99 7.77 -3.51
CA LEU A 24 -1.01 7.73 -2.05
C LEU A 24 -0.70 9.12 -1.53
N GLU A 25 -1.67 10.02 -1.59
CA GLU A 25 -1.60 11.24 -0.80
C GLU A 25 -2.26 10.97 0.54
N MET A 26 -1.50 11.11 1.62
CA MET A 26 -2.10 11.11 2.96
C MET A 26 -3.12 12.24 3.01
N ILE A 27 -4.35 11.92 3.41
CA ILE A 27 -5.37 12.92 3.65
C ILE A 27 -4.88 13.77 4.81
N VAL A 28 -4.39 14.96 4.49
CA VAL A 28 -4.24 16.01 5.50
C VAL A 28 -5.66 16.47 5.82
N PRO A 29 -6.13 16.39 7.08
CA PRO A 29 -7.52 16.67 7.43
C PRO A 29 -8.02 18.04 6.96
N ASN A 30 -7.11 19.00 6.78
CA ASN A 30 -7.42 20.37 6.38
C ASN A 30 -7.25 20.62 4.87
N SER A 31 -6.89 19.61 4.08
CA SER A 31 -6.68 19.76 2.65
C SER A 31 -7.19 18.50 1.92
N PRO A 32 -8.51 18.40 1.69
CA PRO A 32 -9.08 17.28 0.96
C PRO A 32 -8.49 17.24 -0.46
N SER A 33 -7.88 16.12 -0.82
CA SER A 33 -7.31 15.89 -2.14
C SER A 33 -8.27 15.04 -2.98
N ARG A 34 -8.54 15.49 -4.21
CA ARG A 34 -9.27 14.68 -5.21
C ARG A 34 -8.37 13.59 -5.84
N TYR A 35 -7.09 13.59 -5.52
CA TYR A 35 -6.09 12.70 -6.10
C TYR A 35 -5.69 11.55 -5.17
N PHE A 36 -6.44 11.34 -4.10
CA PHE A 36 -6.21 10.22 -3.20
C PHE A 36 -6.76 8.91 -3.80
N GLY A 37 -5.96 7.85 -3.75
CA GLY A 37 -6.31 6.54 -4.28
C GLY A 37 -6.13 6.41 -5.80
N LEU A 38 -6.99 5.65 -6.46
CA LEU A 38 -6.99 5.46 -7.91
C LEU A 38 -7.85 6.53 -8.58
N VAL A 39 -7.25 7.26 -9.48
CA VAL A 39 -7.84 8.43 -10.13
C VAL A 39 -7.80 8.26 -11.64
N ASN A 40 -8.92 8.52 -12.31
CA ASN A 40 -8.97 8.68 -13.76
C ASN A 40 -8.63 10.13 -14.10
N ILE A 41 -7.62 10.34 -14.94
CA ILE A 41 -7.13 11.65 -15.38
C ILE A 41 -7.41 11.93 -16.85
N GLU A 42 -8.16 11.07 -17.55
CA GLU A 42 -8.52 11.25 -18.95
C GLU A 42 -9.35 12.50 -19.19
N LYS A 43 -10.20 12.86 -18.23
CA LYS A 43 -11.05 14.05 -18.27
C LYS A 43 -10.29 15.29 -17.74
N ASP A 44 -10.81 16.46 -18.06
CA ASP A 44 -10.25 17.73 -17.57
C ASP A 44 -10.25 17.83 -16.03
N GLU A 45 -11.31 17.32 -15.39
CA GLU A 45 -11.34 17.17 -13.93
C GLU A 45 -11.04 15.72 -13.56
N PRO A 46 -10.02 15.47 -12.71
CA PRO A 46 -9.70 14.14 -12.21
C PRO A 46 -10.86 13.53 -11.46
N GLU A 47 -11.11 12.26 -11.73
CA GLU A 47 -12.23 11.51 -11.16
C GLU A 47 -11.70 10.39 -10.25
N ASN A 48 -11.93 10.52 -8.94
CA ASN A 48 -11.55 9.48 -8.00
C ASN A 48 -12.44 8.23 -8.20
N LEU A 49 -11.82 7.08 -8.38
CA LEU A 49 -12.50 5.80 -8.59
C LEU A 49 -12.54 4.96 -7.32
N THR A 50 -11.41 4.91 -6.62
CA THR A 50 -11.26 4.08 -5.41
C THR A 50 -10.27 4.70 -4.45
N ALA A 51 -10.40 4.36 -3.17
CA ALA A 51 -9.41 4.74 -2.18
C ALA A 51 -9.26 3.65 -1.11
N VAL A 52 -8.03 3.44 -0.68
CA VAL A 52 -7.72 2.68 0.53
C VAL A 52 -7.90 3.62 1.72
N ILE A 53 -8.56 3.16 2.75
CA ILE A 53 -8.82 3.93 3.96
C ILE A 53 -8.33 3.19 5.20
N TRP A 54 -7.95 3.95 6.21
CA TRP A 54 -7.56 3.44 7.51
C TRP A 54 -8.73 3.51 8.48
N ASN A 55 -9.11 2.37 9.04
CA ASN A 55 -10.10 2.30 10.11
C ASN A 55 -9.41 2.49 11.46
N TRP A 56 -9.10 3.73 11.81
CA TRP A 56 -8.42 4.09 13.05
C TRP A 56 -9.18 3.60 14.29
N GLY A 57 -10.52 3.58 14.24
CA GLY A 57 -11.34 3.08 15.33
C GLY A 57 -11.08 1.59 15.62
N ALA A 58 -10.98 0.77 14.58
CA ALA A 58 -10.63 -0.65 14.73
C ALA A 58 -9.20 -0.83 15.26
N LEU A 59 -8.25 -0.02 14.80
CA LEU A 59 -6.88 -0.04 15.31
C LEU A 59 -6.83 0.29 16.80
N TYR A 60 -7.40 1.40 17.21
CA TYR A 60 -7.38 1.81 18.62
C TYR A 60 -8.08 0.80 19.54
N LYS A 61 -9.21 0.23 19.09
CA LYS A 61 -9.89 -0.82 19.85
C LYS A 61 -8.96 -2.01 20.08
N LYS A 62 -8.28 -2.50 19.06
CA LYS A 62 -7.32 -3.62 19.19
C LYS A 62 -6.14 -3.29 20.07
N LEU A 63 -5.62 -2.06 20.02
CA LEU A 63 -4.55 -1.61 20.93
C LEU A 63 -5.01 -1.63 22.40
N VAL A 64 -6.19 -1.11 22.69
CA VAL A 64 -6.76 -1.13 24.04
C VAL A 64 -6.96 -2.57 24.54
N GLU A 65 -7.50 -3.45 23.68
CA GLU A 65 -7.65 -4.88 24.01
C GLU A 65 -6.29 -5.54 24.31
N THR A 66 -5.23 -5.22 23.55
CA THR A 66 -3.87 -5.72 23.78
C THR A 66 -3.34 -5.28 25.17
N VAL A 67 -3.56 -4.02 25.53
CA VAL A 67 -3.18 -3.50 26.85
C VAL A 67 -3.96 -4.18 27.97
N GLN A 68 -5.29 -4.28 27.83
CA GLN A 68 -6.16 -4.89 28.83
C GLN A 68 -5.86 -6.37 29.08
N ASN A 69 -5.43 -7.08 28.05
CA ASN A 69 -5.05 -8.49 28.14
C ASN A 69 -3.60 -8.71 28.65
N GLY A 70 -2.88 -7.64 29.02
CA GLY A 70 -1.50 -7.71 29.51
C GLY A 70 -0.47 -8.08 28.44
N ALA A 71 -0.87 -8.19 27.18
CA ALA A 71 0.03 -8.54 26.08
C ALA A 71 0.99 -7.39 25.70
N TRP A 72 0.69 -6.17 26.14
CA TRP A 72 1.55 -5.00 25.96
C TRP A 72 2.89 -5.13 26.68
N ASP A 73 2.87 -5.62 27.91
CA ASP A 73 4.07 -5.75 28.74
C ASP A 73 4.93 -6.98 28.38
N SER A 74 4.34 -7.96 27.70
CA SER A 74 5.03 -9.19 27.28
C SER A 74 5.82 -9.05 25.99
N ALA A 75 5.61 -7.99 25.24
CA ALA A 75 6.26 -7.74 23.95
C ALA A 75 7.66 -7.10 24.09
N GLY A 76 8.42 -7.51 25.09
CA GLY A 76 9.84 -7.19 25.25
C GLY A 76 10.11 -5.89 26.02
N SER A 77 10.77 -6.04 27.16
CA SER A 77 11.20 -4.94 28.04
C SER A 77 12.29 -4.02 27.46
N ASP A 78 12.65 -4.18 26.19
CA ASP A 78 13.81 -3.51 25.59
C ASP A 78 13.50 -2.18 24.89
N GLY A 79 12.30 -1.64 25.10
CA GLY A 79 11.94 -0.31 24.56
C GLY A 79 11.82 -0.26 23.02
N VAL A 80 11.73 -1.40 22.37
CA VAL A 80 11.55 -1.48 20.91
C VAL A 80 10.11 -1.10 20.57
N ALA A 81 9.94 -0.18 19.63
CA ALA A 81 8.63 0.19 19.11
C ALA A 81 7.95 -1.03 18.48
N LEU A 82 6.71 -1.30 18.88
CA LEU A 82 5.91 -2.36 18.27
C LEU A 82 5.34 -1.87 16.94
N ASN A 83 5.75 -2.50 15.85
CA ASN A 83 5.15 -2.29 14.53
C ASN A 83 3.97 -3.22 14.34
N TYR A 84 2.78 -2.65 14.13
CA TYR A 84 1.57 -3.42 13.86
C TYR A 84 1.29 -3.45 12.35
N TRP A 85 1.43 -4.62 11.76
CA TRP A 85 1.14 -4.88 10.34
C TRP A 85 -0.24 -5.52 10.19
N TRP A 86 -1.26 -4.77 10.53
CA TRP A 86 -2.65 -5.21 10.42
C TRP A 86 -3.26 -4.71 9.11
N GLY A 87 -3.76 -5.65 8.31
CA GLY A 87 -4.41 -5.37 7.04
C GLY A 87 -5.94 -5.41 7.10
N MET A 88 -6.52 -5.73 5.96
CA MET A 88 -7.98 -5.83 5.78
C MET A 88 -8.61 -6.95 6.63
N SER A 89 -7.94 -8.11 6.78
CA SER A 89 -8.41 -9.20 7.63
C SER A 89 -8.55 -8.81 9.10
N ALA A 90 -7.75 -7.85 9.56
CA ALA A 90 -7.86 -7.29 10.90
C ALA A 90 -8.90 -6.15 11.00
N GLY A 91 -9.51 -5.74 9.91
CA GLY A 91 -10.44 -4.63 9.82
C GLY A 91 -9.83 -3.25 10.01
N VAL A 92 -8.48 -3.14 9.96
CA VAL A 92 -7.74 -1.88 10.15
C VAL A 92 -7.57 -1.12 8.84
N VAL A 93 -7.45 -1.85 7.74
CA VAL A 93 -7.44 -1.30 6.39
C VAL A 93 -8.74 -1.65 5.72
N ASP A 94 -9.32 -0.71 5.02
CA ASP A 94 -10.54 -0.90 4.24
C ASP A 94 -10.40 -0.24 2.87
N PHE A 95 -11.40 -0.43 2.02
CA PHE A 95 -11.38 0.02 0.66
C PHE A 95 -12.75 0.57 0.26
N ILE A 96 -12.78 1.75 -0.30
CA ILE A 96 -14.00 2.36 -0.81
C ILE A 96 -13.95 2.48 -2.32
N CYS A 97 -15.08 2.28 -2.96
CA CYS A 97 -15.25 2.35 -4.40
C CYS A 97 -16.29 3.43 -4.75
N SER A 98 -15.93 4.29 -5.69
CA SER A 98 -16.82 5.35 -6.16
C SER A 98 -18.05 4.78 -6.84
N PRO A 99 -19.24 5.39 -6.67
CA PRO A 99 -20.44 5.04 -7.45
C PRO A 99 -20.27 5.20 -8.97
N LYS A 100 -19.25 5.93 -9.40
CA LYS A 100 -18.92 6.14 -10.82
C LYS A 100 -18.27 4.93 -11.47
N VAL A 101 -17.70 4.02 -10.68
CA VAL A 101 -17.20 2.73 -11.18
C VAL A 101 -18.38 1.87 -11.64
N PRO A 102 -18.32 1.24 -12.83
CA PRO A 102 -19.39 0.38 -13.33
C PRO A 102 -19.82 -0.67 -12.30
N VAL A 103 -21.11 -0.93 -12.22
CA VAL A 103 -21.69 -1.79 -11.18
C VAL A 103 -21.04 -3.17 -11.12
N LYS A 104 -20.81 -3.80 -12.27
CA LYS A 104 -20.18 -5.14 -12.33
C LYS A 104 -18.73 -5.11 -11.88
N THR A 105 -17.98 -4.08 -12.22
CA THR A 105 -16.60 -3.89 -11.76
C THR A 105 -16.57 -3.69 -10.24
N ARG A 106 -17.49 -2.88 -9.72
CA ARG A 106 -17.60 -2.68 -8.26
C ARG A 106 -17.95 -3.97 -7.52
N GLN A 107 -18.88 -4.77 -8.04
CA GLN A 107 -19.20 -6.09 -7.48
C GLN A 107 -18.00 -7.03 -7.47
N LEU A 108 -17.18 -7.03 -8.53
CA LEU A 108 -15.93 -7.80 -8.55
C LEU A 108 -14.94 -7.31 -7.51
N VAL A 109 -14.77 -6.00 -7.37
CA VAL A 109 -13.90 -5.40 -6.34
C VAL A 109 -14.38 -5.78 -4.94
N GLU A 110 -15.68 -5.68 -4.66
CA GLU A 110 -16.27 -6.07 -3.37
C GLU A 110 -16.06 -7.58 -3.09
N PHE A 111 -16.21 -8.41 -4.11
CA PHE A 111 -15.92 -9.84 -3.99
C PHE A 111 -14.45 -10.10 -3.65
N MET A 112 -13.51 -9.48 -4.37
CA MET A 112 -12.07 -9.63 -4.11
C MET A 112 -11.68 -9.10 -2.72
N GLN A 113 -12.26 -7.98 -2.31
CA GLN A 113 -12.09 -7.43 -0.96
C GLN A 113 -12.51 -8.45 0.11
N HIS A 114 -13.66 -9.07 -0.05
CA HIS A 114 -14.15 -10.10 0.85
C HIS A 114 -13.22 -11.33 0.89
N GLN A 115 -12.75 -11.78 -0.27
CA GLN A 115 -11.80 -12.88 -0.34
C GLN A 115 -10.47 -12.57 0.40
N ILE A 116 -9.96 -11.35 0.28
CA ILE A 116 -8.75 -10.92 1.02
C ILE A 116 -9.03 -10.87 2.53
N MET A 117 -10.18 -10.35 2.94
CA MET A 117 -10.56 -10.25 4.36
C MET A 117 -10.70 -11.62 5.02
N GLU A 118 -11.24 -12.59 4.31
CA GLU A 118 -11.44 -13.96 4.81
C GLU A 118 -10.22 -14.88 4.62
N GLY A 119 -9.15 -14.38 3.98
CA GLY A 119 -7.95 -15.17 3.71
C GLY A 119 -8.11 -16.18 2.58
N GLY A 120 -9.19 -16.08 1.78
CA GLY A 120 -9.41 -16.92 0.60
C GLY A 120 -8.54 -16.52 -0.60
N PHE A 121 -7.98 -15.32 -0.58
CA PHE A 121 -7.05 -14.83 -1.59
C PHE A 121 -5.98 -13.96 -0.97
N SER A 122 -4.73 -14.20 -1.35
CA SER A 122 -3.60 -13.31 -1.06
C SER A 122 -2.90 -12.93 -2.37
N PRO A 123 -2.66 -11.64 -2.64
CA PRO A 123 -1.93 -11.21 -3.83
C PRO A 123 -0.44 -11.63 -3.81
N PHE A 124 0.04 -12.12 -2.67
CA PHE A 124 1.42 -12.57 -2.47
C PHE A 124 1.53 -14.08 -2.30
N SER A 125 0.56 -14.85 -2.79
CA SER A 125 0.58 -16.32 -2.77
C SER A 125 0.69 -16.89 -4.18
N GLY A 126 1.23 -18.10 -4.26
CA GLY A 126 1.43 -18.82 -5.52
C GLY A 126 2.70 -18.41 -6.25
N GLU A 127 2.74 -18.66 -7.54
CA GLU A 127 3.86 -18.25 -8.38
C GLU A 127 3.96 -16.73 -8.48
N LEU A 128 5.13 -16.18 -8.14
CA LEU A 128 5.40 -14.75 -8.21
C LEU A 128 6.62 -14.50 -9.10
N TYR A 129 6.47 -13.56 -10.01
CA TYR A 129 7.49 -13.17 -10.97
C TYR A 129 7.89 -11.70 -10.77
N SER A 130 9.18 -11.47 -10.74
CA SER A 130 9.77 -10.13 -10.77
C SER A 130 10.32 -9.81 -12.16
N GLN A 131 10.74 -8.58 -12.36
CA GLN A 131 11.47 -8.16 -13.56
C GLN A 131 12.75 -8.99 -13.80
N ASP A 132 13.34 -9.54 -12.76
CA ASP A 132 14.60 -10.32 -12.79
C ASP A 132 14.36 -11.84 -12.84
N GLY A 133 13.12 -12.31 -12.79
CA GLY A 133 12.74 -13.72 -12.86
C GLY A 133 11.83 -14.19 -11.75
N ILE A 134 11.84 -15.49 -11.49
CA ILE A 134 10.96 -16.13 -10.51
C ILE A 134 11.38 -15.74 -9.08
N VAL A 135 10.45 -15.15 -8.32
CA VAL A 135 10.59 -14.86 -6.89
C VAL A 135 10.15 -16.05 -6.05
N GLN A 136 9.02 -16.64 -6.42
CA GLN A 136 8.41 -17.77 -5.74
C GLN A 136 7.78 -18.71 -6.76
N SER A 137 8.09 -20.01 -6.65
CA SER A 137 7.57 -21.06 -7.53
C SER A 137 6.61 -22.04 -6.84
N ASP A 138 6.39 -21.89 -5.53
CA ASP A 138 5.48 -22.76 -4.76
C ASP A 138 4.06 -22.19 -4.77
N ASP A 139 3.17 -22.89 -5.44
CA ASP A 139 1.75 -22.53 -5.57
C ASP A 139 1.00 -22.44 -4.24
N ASN A 140 1.51 -23.08 -3.20
CA ASN A 140 0.87 -23.13 -1.88
C ASN A 140 1.49 -22.18 -0.85
N ARG A 141 2.54 -21.46 -1.23
CA ARG A 141 3.22 -20.52 -0.34
C ARG A 141 2.68 -19.11 -0.53
N SER A 142 2.57 -18.37 0.57
CA SER A 142 2.42 -16.91 0.58
C SER A 142 3.67 -16.27 1.17
N LEU A 143 4.03 -15.09 0.67
CA LEU A 143 5.08 -14.29 1.31
C LEU A 143 4.66 -13.93 2.73
N THR A 144 5.63 -13.97 3.63
CA THR A 144 5.43 -13.50 5.01
C THR A 144 5.33 -11.97 5.05
N PRO A 145 4.75 -11.38 6.11
CA PRO A 145 4.75 -9.93 6.30
C PRO A 145 6.15 -9.31 6.22
N GLU A 146 7.16 -9.99 6.76
CA GLU A 146 8.55 -9.54 6.73
C GLU A 146 9.10 -9.52 5.29
N GLU A 147 8.84 -10.56 4.51
CA GLU A 147 9.22 -10.60 3.08
C GLU A 147 8.53 -9.52 2.26
N ILE A 148 7.26 -9.19 2.57
CA ILE A 148 6.50 -8.12 1.90
C ILE A 148 7.08 -6.74 2.24
N ILE A 149 7.43 -6.50 3.50
CA ILE A 149 8.01 -5.24 3.95
C ILE A 149 9.39 -5.01 3.32
N ASN A 150 10.19 -6.07 3.24
CA ASN A 150 11.53 -6.04 2.68
C ASN A 150 11.57 -6.29 1.16
N MET A 151 10.43 -6.23 0.49
CA MET A 151 10.33 -6.46 -0.94
C MET A 151 11.09 -5.38 -1.74
N ARG A 152 12.10 -5.81 -2.52
CA ARG A 152 12.97 -4.94 -3.32
C ARG A 152 12.88 -5.20 -4.82
N TRP A 153 11.80 -5.80 -5.23
CA TRP A 153 11.55 -6.12 -6.63
C TRP A 153 10.21 -5.55 -7.07
N LEU A 154 10.08 -5.32 -8.34
CA LEU A 154 8.81 -5.00 -9.00
C LEU A 154 8.35 -6.23 -9.78
N ALA A 155 7.04 -6.40 -9.88
CA ALA A 155 6.46 -7.46 -10.70
C ALA A 155 6.90 -7.33 -12.17
N ASP A 156 6.94 -8.42 -12.88
CA ASP A 156 7.42 -8.52 -14.27
C ASP A 156 6.66 -7.61 -15.25
N ASN A 157 5.41 -7.31 -14.95
CA ASN A 157 4.55 -6.42 -15.74
C ASN A 157 4.68 -4.92 -15.38
N VAL A 158 5.54 -4.57 -14.41
CA VAL A 158 5.76 -3.19 -13.98
C VAL A 158 7.00 -2.61 -14.66
N ASN A 159 6.86 -1.48 -15.31
CA ASN A 159 7.98 -0.71 -15.85
C ASN A 159 8.47 0.31 -14.84
N GLY A 160 9.71 0.20 -14.40
CA GLY A 160 10.31 1.10 -13.43
C GLY A 160 11.46 0.48 -12.67
N SER A 161 11.96 1.18 -11.68
CA SER A 161 12.97 0.69 -10.75
C SER A 161 12.76 1.29 -9.37
N LEU A 162 13.04 0.51 -8.34
CA LEU A 162 13.11 1.02 -6.98
C LEU A 162 14.37 1.88 -6.81
N PRO A 163 14.27 3.04 -6.17
CA PRO A 163 15.43 3.88 -5.94
C PRO A 163 16.38 3.20 -4.95
N HIS A 164 17.67 3.22 -5.23
CA HIS A 164 18.67 2.83 -4.25
C HIS A 164 18.70 3.78 -3.06
N TRP A 165 19.08 3.29 -1.89
CA TRP A 165 19.18 4.05 -0.66
C TRP A 165 19.94 5.38 -0.80
N ASN A 166 21.06 5.36 -1.49
CA ASN A 166 21.87 6.56 -1.73
C ASN A 166 21.21 7.64 -2.60
N LYS A 167 20.10 7.31 -3.26
CA LYS A 167 19.27 8.26 -4.05
C LYS A 167 18.08 8.81 -3.28
N LEU A 168 17.85 8.31 -2.07
CA LEU A 168 16.81 8.84 -1.19
C LEU A 168 17.29 10.12 -0.53
N ASN A 169 16.39 11.07 -0.32
CA ASN A 169 16.65 12.23 0.53
C ASN A 169 16.60 11.83 2.02
N GLU A 170 17.10 12.68 2.91
CA GLU A 170 17.19 12.36 4.35
C GLU A 170 15.82 12.09 4.99
N ASP A 171 14.76 12.81 4.56
CA ASP A 171 13.40 12.59 5.05
C ASP A 171 12.86 11.21 4.65
N ALA A 172 13.13 10.78 3.41
CA ALA A 172 12.73 9.46 2.93
C ALA A 172 13.51 8.33 3.61
N LYS A 173 14.81 8.53 3.88
CA LYS A 173 15.63 7.58 4.64
C LYS A 173 15.06 7.36 6.03
N ALA A 174 14.77 8.44 6.75
CA ALA A 174 14.20 8.36 8.09
C ALA A 174 12.86 7.57 8.11
N VAL A 175 12.01 7.72 7.09
CA VAL A 175 10.76 6.98 6.98
C VAL A 175 11.02 5.49 6.73
N VAL A 176 11.93 5.14 5.82
CA VAL A 176 12.25 3.75 5.49
C VAL A 176 12.87 3.02 6.68
N GLU A 177 13.76 3.67 7.43
CA GLU A 177 14.33 3.13 8.67
C GLU A 177 13.26 2.80 9.73
N VAL A 178 12.32 3.73 9.95
CA VAL A 178 11.21 3.52 10.91
C VAL A 178 10.28 2.38 10.48
N GLN A 179 10.15 2.14 9.18
CA GLN A 179 9.35 1.03 8.66
C GLN A 179 9.99 -0.35 8.86
N GLY A 180 11.22 -0.42 9.34
CA GLY A 180 11.92 -1.67 9.62
C GLY A 180 12.41 -2.38 8.35
N VAL A 181 12.71 -1.63 7.31
CA VAL A 181 13.34 -2.18 6.09
C VAL A 181 14.80 -2.48 6.38
N ASP A 182 15.16 -3.75 6.34
CA ASP A 182 16.53 -4.23 6.56
C ASP A 182 17.44 -4.00 5.36
N ASN A 183 18.76 -3.92 5.61
CA ASN A 183 19.83 -3.89 4.60
C ASN A 183 19.67 -2.79 3.53
N ILE A 184 19.63 -1.58 3.97
CA ILE A 184 19.42 -0.41 3.14
C ILE A 184 20.72 0.01 2.40
N GLU A 185 21.86 -0.57 2.73
CA GLU A 185 23.18 -0.14 2.26
C GLU A 185 23.76 -0.91 1.06
N GLU A 186 23.03 -1.86 0.46
CA GLU A 186 23.51 -2.57 -0.74
C GLU A 186 22.89 -2.06 -2.05
#